data_b8b52dd883741231c11bd149c2640d99
#
_entry.id   b8b52dd883741231c11bd149c2640d99
#
_cell.length_a   1.000
_cell.length_b   1.000
_cell.length_c   1.000
_cell.angle_alpha   90.00
_cell.angle_beta   90.00
_cell.angle_gamma   90.00
#
_symmetry.space_group_name_H-M   'P 1'
#
loop_
_entity.id
_entity.type
_entity.pdbx_description
1 polymer ?
#
loop_
_entity_poly.entity_id
_entity_poly.type
_entity_poly.pdbx_seq_one_letter_code
_entity_poly.pdbx_strand_id
1 'polypeptide(L)'
;SEMCIRDRPPSVEQIDDFLAEDSPEVREQVVDHLLNSPRYGEHWARQWLDLARYADSNGFQADQLRDSWAYRDWVIEAMNADLPFDQFTIEQLAGDLLPEPSPDQRIATGFHRTSTCNVEAGVHPEENRVNQVFDRVNTTGLTWLGATLECAQCHSHKYDPISQEEYYQFFAFFNNTPLEVENKS
;
A
#
# COMPACT_ATOMS: atom_id res chain seq x y z
N SER A 1 -1.82 -6.29 -25.08
CA SER A 1 -0.79 -6.37 -24.02
C SER A 1 -0.44 -5.00 -23.42
N GLU A 2 -0.40 -3.88 -24.19
CA GLU A 2 -0.07 -2.56 -23.64
C GLU A 2 -1.04 -2.10 -22.54
N MET A 3 -2.33 -2.33 -22.70
CA MET A 3 -3.34 -2.07 -21.67
C MET A 3 -3.04 -2.81 -20.36
N CYS A 4 -2.50 -4.03 -20.43
CA CYS A 4 -2.17 -4.81 -19.23
C CYS A 4 -0.85 -4.37 -18.56
N ILE A 5 0.04 -3.72 -19.31
CA ILE A 5 1.37 -3.34 -18.80
C ILE A 5 1.37 -1.90 -18.26
N ARG A 6 0.74 -0.95 -18.96
CA ARG A 6 0.79 0.48 -18.63
C ARG A 6 -0.57 1.20 -18.64
N ASP A 7 -1.67 0.47 -18.77
CA ASP A 7 -3.06 0.98 -18.80
C ASP A 7 -3.30 2.07 -19.88
N ARG A 8 -2.61 1.97 -21.01
CA ARG A 8 -2.77 2.90 -22.13
C ARG A 8 -2.77 2.17 -23.46
N PRO A 9 -3.61 2.58 -24.42
CA PRO A 9 -3.57 2.04 -25.78
C PRO A 9 -2.29 2.50 -26.50
N PRO A 10 -1.81 1.73 -27.50
CA PRO A 10 -0.76 2.19 -28.39
C PRO A 10 -1.23 3.38 -29.26
N SER A 11 -0.31 4.21 -29.71
CA SER A 11 -0.57 5.16 -30.78
C SER A 11 -0.71 4.46 -32.13
N VAL A 12 -1.31 5.15 -33.11
CA VAL A 12 -1.43 4.62 -34.47
C VAL A 12 -0.03 4.35 -35.06
N GLU A 13 0.91 5.25 -34.83
CA GLU A 13 2.30 5.11 -35.30
C GLU A 13 2.97 3.85 -34.68
N GLN A 14 2.81 3.61 -33.39
CA GLN A 14 3.31 2.40 -32.71
C GLN A 14 2.68 1.12 -33.28
N ILE A 15 1.42 1.17 -33.67
CA ILE A 15 0.77 0.02 -34.32
C ILE A 15 1.35 -0.21 -35.72
N ASP A 16 1.49 0.85 -36.52
CA ASP A 16 2.03 0.76 -37.87
C ASP A 16 3.48 0.24 -37.87
N ASP A 17 4.32 0.75 -36.96
CA ASP A 17 5.71 0.29 -36.78
C ASP A 17 5.77 -1.20 -36.39
N PHE A 18 4.92 -1.63 -35.47
CA PHE A 18 4.86 -3.03 -35.05
C PHE A 18 4.37 -3.96 -36.19
N LEU A 19 3.45 -3.50 -37.02
CA LEU A 19 2.93 -4.28 -38.14
C LEU A 19 3.90 -4.31 -39.36
N ALA A 20 4.78 -3.33 -39.44
CA ALA A 20 5.77 -3.26 -40.52
C ALA A 20 6.84 -4.37 -40.40
N GLU A 21 7.13 -4.83 -39.16
CA GLU A 21 8.13 -5.87 -38.92
C GLU A 21 7.66 -6.79 -37.77
N ASP A 22 7.06 -7.93 -38.11
CA ASP A 22 6.62 -8.95 -37.14
C ASP A 22 7.71 -10.00 -36.93
N SER A 23 8.74 -9.63 -36.18
CA SER A 23 9.81 -10.54 -35.74
C SER A 23 9.79 -10.76 -34.23
N PRO A 24 10.35 -11.87 -33.69
CA PRO A 24 10.48 -12.08 -32.24
C PRO A 24 11.26 -10.96 -31.56
N GLU A 25 12.26 -10.41 -32.18
CA GLU A 25 13.13 -9.35 -31.70
C GLU A 25 12.33 -8.03 -31.51
N VAL A 26 11.48 -7.69 -32.49
CA VAL A 26 10.60 -6.50 -32.40
C VAL A 26 9.58 -6.65 -31.27
N ARG A 27 9.05 -7.86 -31.06
CA ARG A 27 8.13 -8.13 -29.94
C ARG A 27 8.81 -7.95 -28.58
N GLU A 28 10.05 -8.44 -28.43
CA GLU A 28 10.84 -8.27 -27.22
C GLU A 28 11.12 -6.78 -26.96
N GLN A 29 11.55 -6.04 -27.97
CA GLN A 29 11.78 -4.58 -27.86
C GLN A 29 10.53 -3.81 -27.43
N VAL A 30 9.33 -4.17 -27.93
CA VAL A 30 8.08 -3.55 -27.50
C VAL A 30 7.79 -3.85 -26.03
N VAL A 31 8.01 -5.10 -25.59
CA VAL A 31 7.82 -5.48 -24.18
C VAL A 31 8.79 -4.70 -23.29
N ASP A 32 10.06 -4.66 -23.63
CA ASP A 32 11.08 -3.92 -22.88
C ASP A 32 10.76 -2.42 -22.81
N HIS A 33 10.33 -1.83 -23.92
CA HIS A 33 9.89 -0.44 -23.96
C HIS A 33 8.71 -0.18 -23.01
N LEU A 34 7.75 -1.09 -22.95
CA LEU A 34 6.59 -0.96 -22.07
C LEU A 34 6.94 -1.13 -20.59
N LEU A 35 7.80 -2.10 -20.27
CA LEU A 35 8.27 -2.34 -18.90
C LEU A 35 9.14 -1.19 -18.38
N ASN A 36 9.93 -0.55 -19.23
CA ASN A 36 10.73 0.64 -18.88
C ASN A 36 9.92 1.95 -18.85
N SER A 37 8.64 1.90 -19.15
CA SER A 37 7.78 3.09 -19.10
C SER A 37 7.43 3.43 -17.65
N PRO A 38 7.53 4.72 -17.21
CA PRO A 38 7.08 5.13 -15.88
C PRO A 38 5.59 4.84 -15.63
N ARG A 39 4.82 4.62 -16.71
CA ARG A 39 3.40 4.24 -16.62
C ARG A 39 3.18 2.84 -16.10
N TYR A 40 4.22 1.98 -16.17
CA TYR A 40 4.19 0.65 -15.56
C TYR A 40 3.96 0.75 -14.04
N GLY A 41 4.77 1.53 -13.35
CA GLY A 41 4.62 1.74 -11.92
C GLY A 41 3.28 2.42 -11.55
N GLU A 42 2.84 3.42 -12.31
CA GLU A 42 1.53 4.06 -12.11
C GLU A 42 0.36 3.05 -12.21
N HIS A 43 0.44 2.13 -13.16
CA HIS A 43 -0.59 1.11 -13.35
C HIS A 43 -0.61 0.09 -12.21
N TRP A 44 0.56 -0.47 -11.86
CA TRP A 44 0.64 -1.53 -10.86
C TRP A 44 0.53 -1.02 -9.43
N ALA A 45 1.01 0.19 -9.15
CA ALA A 45 0.84 0.83 -7.86
C ALA A 45 -0.63 0.97 -7.45
N ARG A 46 -1.56 1.15 -8.39
CA ARG A 46 -2.99 1.26 -8.10
C ARG A 46 -3.52 0.03 -7.35
N GLN A 47 -3.13 -1.17 -7.77
CA GLN A 47 -3.56 -2.41 -7.12
C GLN A 47 -2.99 -2.54 -5.70
N TRP A 48 -1.73 -2.13 -5.52
CA TRP A 48 -1.13 -2.11 -4.20
C TRP A 48 -1.76 -1.04 -3.29
N LEU A 49 -2.02 0.13 -3.82
CA LEU A 49 -2.65 1.23 -3.08
C LEU A 49 -4.09 0.88 -2.65
N ASP A 50 -4.81 0.08 -3.44
CA ASP A 50 -6.11 -0.46 -3.04
C ASP A 50 -5.98 -1.41 -1.83
N LEU A 51 -4.99 -2.31 -1.83
CA LEU A 51 -4.69 -3.17 -0.68
C LEU A 51 -4.26 -2.34 0.54
N ALA A 52 -3.48 -1.29 0.34
CA ALA A 52 -3.07 -0.36 1.38
C ALA A 52 -4.20 0.58 1.84
N ARG A 53 -5.36 0.57 1.21
CA ARG A 53 -6.51 1.47 1.47
C ARG A 53 -6.12 2.95 1.32
N TYR A 54 -5.24 3.27 0.36
CA TYR A 54 -4.77 4.63 0.14
C TYR A 54 -5.92 5.59 -0.14
N ALA A 55 -5.90 6.74 0.52
CA ALA A 55 -6.77 7.86 0.25
C ALA A 55 -6.07 9.19 0.58
N ASP A 56 -6.41 10.24 -0.16
CA ASP A 56 -5.93 11.60 0.08
C ASP A 56 -6.82 12.37 1.10
N SER A 57 -7.65 11.62 1.86
CA SER A 57 -8.53 12.17 2.88
C SER A 57 -8.61 11.27 4.11
N ASN A 58 -9.13 11.81 5.23
CA ASN A 58 -9.18 11.12 6.50
C ASN A 58 -10.31 10.09 6.62
N GLY A 59 -11.33 10.18 5.77
CA GLY A 59 -12.57 9.44 5.93
C GLY A 59 -13.49 10.07 6.98
N PHE A 60 -14.50 9.32 7.43
CA PHE A 60 -15.55 9.78 8.33
C PHE A 60 -16.36 10.94 7.77
N GLN A 61 -17.14 11.62 8.62
CA GLN A 61 -18.09 12.65 8.17
C GLN A 61 -17.39 13.92 7.68
N ALA A 62 -16.30 14.32 8.33
CA ALA A 62 -15.57 15.55 7.98
C ALA A 62 -14.69 15.39 6.73
N ASP A 63 -14.23 14.18 6.48
CA ASP A 63 -13.43 13.74 5.33
C ASP A 63 -12.37 14.76 4.86
N GLN A 64 -11.63 15.30 5.79
CA GLN A 64 -10.62 16.33 5.53
C GLN A 64 -9.46 15.74 4.70
N LEU A 65 -8.95 16.52 3.77
CA LEU A 65 -7.76 16.16 2.99
C LEU A 65 -6.55 16.00 3.89
N ARG A 66 -5.69 15.06 3.55
CA ARG A 66 -4.39 14.82 4.18
C ARG A 66 -3.30 14.58 3.16
N ASP A 67 -2.07 14.92 3.50
CA ASP A 67 -0.90 14.74 2.64
C ASP A 67 -0.39 13.29 2.74
N SER A 68 -0.90 12.41 1.88
CA SER A 68 -0.44 11.01 1.77
C SER A 68 0.32 10.74 0.46
N TRP A 69 0.43 11.72 -0.41
CA TRP A 69 0.98 11.62 -1.76
C TRP A 69 2.42 11.04 -1.79
N ALA A 70 3.25 11.33 -0.79
CA ALA A 70 4.61 10.84 -0.76
C ALA A 70 4.69 9.29 -0.73
N TYR A 71 3.80 8.63 0.05
CA TYR A 71 3.70 7.18 0.06
C TYR A 71 3.25 6.62 -1.29
N ARG A 72 2.25 7.24 -1.93
CA ARG A 72 1.81 6.85 -3.28
C ARG A 72 2.95 6.91 -4.28
N ASP A 73 3.69 8.00 -4.28
CA ASP A 73 4.79 8.21 -5.21
C ASP A 73 5.92 7.20 -4.94
N TRP A 74 6.22 6.92 -3.67
CA TRP A 74 7.17 5.86 -3.31
C TRP A 74 6.76 4.48 -3.87
N VAL A 75 5.48 4.11 -3.75
CA VAL A 75 4.98 2.84 -4.32
C VAL A 75 5.18 2.79 -5.84
N ILE A 76 4.88 3.90 -6.54
CA ILE A 76 5.08 4.00 -8.00
C ILE A 76 6.57 3.82 -8.36
N GLU A 77 7.45 4.50 -7.64
CA GLU A 77 8.89 4.41 -7.85
C GLU A 77 9.43 3.01 -7.55
N ALA A 78 8.99 2.38 -6.46
CA ALA A 78 9.36 1.02 -6.11
C ALA A 78 8.95 0.00 -7.19
N MET A 79 7.74 0.15 -7.76
CA MET A 79 7.29 -0.69 -8.88
C MET A 79 8.10 -0.46 -10.15
N ASN A 80 8.45 0.80 -10.48
CA ASN A 80 9.29 1.12 -11.63
C ASN A 80 10.74 0.66 -11.47
N ALA A 81 11.23 0.61 -10.23
CA ALA A 81 12.58 0.13 -9.92
C ALA A 81 12.66 -1.40 -9.80
N ASP A 82 11.53 -2.11 -9.99
CA ASP A 82 11.43 -3.55 -9.74
C ASP A 82 12.03 -3.94 -8.37
N LEU A 83 11.66 -3.17 -7.33
CA LEU A 83 12.19 -3.37 -5.97
C LEU A 83 11.85 -4.79 -5.51
N PRO A 84 12.82 -5.61 -5.07
CA PRO A 84 12.58 -6.97 -4.59
C PRO A 84 11.47 -7.00 -3.52
N PHE A 85 10.55 -7.96 -3.64
CA PHE A 85 9.34 -8.01 -2.81
C PHE A 85 9.63 -8.09 -1.30
N ASP A 86 10.69 -8.76 -0.92
CA ASP A 86 11.15 -8.82 0.49
C ASP A 86 11.58 -7.44 0.98
N GLN A 87 12.37 -6.69 0.21
CA GLN A 87 12.77 -5.34 0.54
C GLN A 87 11.56 -4.39 0.54
N PHE A 88 10.70 -4.47 -0.47
CA PHE A 88 9.45 -3.72 -0.55
C PHE A 88 8.56 -3.94 0.68
N THR A 89 8.51 -5.19 1.19
CA THR A 89 7.78 -5.55 2.40
C THR A 89 8.43 -4.96 3.65
N ILE A 90 9.74 -5.16 3.83
CA ILE A 90 10.48 -4.69 5.00
C ILE A 90 10.37 -3.16 5.12
N GLU A 91 10.53 -2.43 4.03
CA GLU A 91 10.49 -0.98 4.06
C GLU A 91 9.10 -0.44 4.42
N GLN A 92 8.02 -1.08 3.98
CA GLN A 92 6.67 -0.68 4.36
C GLN A 92 6.28 -1.03 5.80
N LEU A 93 6.75 -2.17 6.31
CA LEU A 93 6.40 -2.61 7.66
C LEU A 93 7.29 -1.99 8.74
N ALA A 94 8.56 -1.73 8.44
CA ALA A 94 9.58 -1.35 9.41
C ALA A 94 10.72 -0.50 8.81
N GLY A 95 10.47 0.23 7.75
CA GLY A 95 11.49 1.04 7.07
C GLY A 95 12.15 2.09 7.97
N ASP A 96 11.37 2.66 8.89
CA ASP A 96 11.85 3.63 9.88
C ASP A 96 12.73 3.01 10.99
N LEU A 97 12.68 1.69 11.16
CA LEU A 97 13.47 0.94 12.14
C LEU A 97 14.77 0.37 11.56
N LEU A 98 15.02 0.55 10.27
CA LEU A 98 16.26 0.12 9.63
C LEU A 98 17.46 0.93 10.18
N PRO A 99 18.70 0.37 10.17
CA PRO A 99 19.88 1.13 10.53
C PRO A 99 20.05 2.34 9.60
N GLU A 100 20.11 3.55 10.16
CA GLU A 100 20.25 4.82 9.42
C GLU A 100 19.22 4.96 8.27
N PRO A 101 17.91 4.88 8.54
CA PRO A 101 16.89 4.82 7.51
C PRO A 101 16.88 6.07 6.63
N SER A 102 16.86 5.87 5.33
CA SER A 102 16.73 6.95 4.35
C SER A 102 15.35 7.65 4.46
N PRO A 103 15.19 8.85 3.87
CA PRO A 103 13.87 9.47 3.76
C PRO A 103 12.84 8.56 3.07
N ASP A 104 13.23 7.87 2.00
CA ASP A 104 12.34 6.99 1.24
C ASP A 104 11.89 5.78 2.06
N GLN A 105 12.79 5.17 2.84
CA GLN A 105 12.44 4.09 3.76
C GLN A 105 11.48 4.52 4.85
N ARG A 106 11.56 5.76 5.31
CA ARG A 106 10.56 6.34 6.25
C ARG A 106 9.24 6.62 5.55
N ILE A 107 9.26 7.09 4.30
CA ILE A 107 8.06 7.32 3.49
C ILE A 107 7.34 6.00 3.21
N ALA A 108 8.06 4.91 2.98
CA ALA A 108 7.51 3.58 2.77
C ALA A 108 6.57 3.14 3.91
N THR A 109 6.88 3.49 5.17
CA THR A 109 6.01 3.20 6.32
C THR A 109 4.66 3.93 6.29
N GLY A 110 4.45 4.78 5.30
CA GLY A 110 3.16 5.39 4.98
C GLY A 110 2.04 4.37 4.79
N PHE A 111 2.35 3.10 4.51
CA PHE A 111 1.39 1.99 4.55
C PHE A 111 0.58 1.97 5.85
N HIS A 112 1.22 2.21 6.98
CA HIS A 112 0.55 2.23 8.29
C HIS A 112 -0.19 3.54 8.57
N ARG A 113 -0.03 4.55 7.73
CA ARG A 113 -0.70 5.86 7.84
C ARG A 113 -1.98 5.96 7.01
N THR A 114 -2.31 4.95 6.23
CA THR A 114 -3.51 4.91 5.37
C THR A 114 -4.80 4.57 6.13
N SER A 115 -4.72 4.30 7.43
CA SER A 115 -5.89 4.13 8.29
C SER A 115 -6.79 5.36 8.23
N THR A 116 -8.10 5.14 8.30
CA THR A 116 -9.05 6.25 8.47
C THR A 116 -8.84 6.92 9.83
N CYS A 117 -8.95 8.26 9.88
CA CYS A 117 -8.71 9.05 11.07
C CYS A 117 -9.97 9.86 11.41
N ASN A 118 -10.58 9.57 12.55
CA ASN A 118 -11.68 10.38 13.04
C ASN A 118 -11.17 11.63 13.77
N VAL A 119 -11.42 12.80 13.19
CA VAL A 119 -11.01 14.12 13.71
C VAL A 119 -12.20 14.94 14.20
N GLU A 120 -13.37 14.32 14.35
CA GLU A 120 -14.61 14.99 14.71
C GLU A 120 -14.67 15.31 16.21
N ALA A 121 -15.49 16.29 16.55
CA ALA A 121 -15.73 16.66 17.95
C ALA A 121 -16.40 15.49 18.71
N GLY A 122 -15.90 15.20 19.91
CA GLY A 122 -16.43 14.12 20.76
C GLY A 122 -15.79 12.76 20.56
N VAL A 123 -14.82 12.63 19.67
CA VAL A 123 -14.02 11.41 19.53
C VAL A 123 -13.18 11.17 20.79
N HIS A 124 -13.23 9.95 21.32
CA HIS A 124 -12.34 9.56 22.42
C HIS A 124 -10.95 9.21 21.86
N PRO A 125 -9.87 9.95 22.19
CA PRO A 125 -8.57 9.79 21.53
C PRO A 125 -8.00 8.38 21.63
N GLU A 126 -8.07 7.74 22.81
CA GLU A 126 -7.52 6.40 23.00
C GLU A 126 -8.33 5.32 22.26
N GLU A 127 -9.64 5.44 22.21
CA GLU A 127 -10.49 4.55 21.42
C GLU A 127 -10.15 4.67 19.93
N ASN A 128 -10.01 5.90 19.42
CA ASN A 128 -9.61 6.15 18.03
C ASN A 128 -8.21 5.56 17.73
N ARG A 129 -7.24 5.74 18.64
CA ARG A 129 -5.91 5.16 18.52
C ARG A 129 -5.97 3.62 18.44
N VAL A 130 -6.71 2.98 19.34
CA VAL A 130 -6.85 1.52 19.36
C VAL A 130 -7.51 1.00 18.09
N ASN A 131 -8.55 1.68 17.60
CA ASN A 131 -9.20 1.35 16.33
C ASN A 131 -8.22 1.44 15.13
N GLN A 132 -7.32 2.42 15.11
CA GLN A 132 -6.27 2.51 14.10
C GLN A 132 -5.26 1.36 14.22
N VAL A 133 -4.96 0.89 15.43
CA VAL A 133 -4.09 -0.28 15.62
C VAL A 133 -4.77 -1.55 15.10
N PHE A 134 -6.05 -1.77 15.41
CA PHE A 134 -6.83 -2.89 14.85
C PHE A 134 -6.84 -2.85 13.32
N ASP A 135 -7.03 -1.70 12.73
CA ASP A 135 -7.01 -1.51 11.30
C ASP A 135 -5.64 -1.87 10.68
N ARG A 136 -4.52 -1.47 11.31
CA ARG A 136 -3.16 -1.84 10.87
C ARG A 136 -2.93 -3.35 10.92
N VAL A 137 -3.35 -4.02 12.00
CA VAL A 137 -3.29 -5.49 12.14
C VAL A 137 -4.06 -6.17 11.02
N ASN A 138 -5.33 -5.80 10.87
CA ASN A 138 -6.23 -6.43 9.91
C ASN A 138 -5.75 -6.23 8.47
N THR A 139 -5.30 -5.01 8.12
CA THR A 139 -4.80 -4.72 6.78
C THR A 139 -3.48 -5.43 6.50
N THR A 140 -2.55 -5.47 7.47
CA THR A 140 -1.30 -6.21 7.30
C THR A 140 -1.57 -7.69 7.07
N GLY A 141 -2.47 -8.30 7.86
CA GLY A 141 -2.89 -9.68 7.67
C GLY A 141 -3.52 -9.94 6.31
N LEU A 142 -4.43 -9.08 5.89
CA LEU A 142 -5.08 -9.20 4.58
C LEU A 142 -4.07 -9.07 3.43
N THR A 143 -3.18 -8.08 3.50
CA THR A 143 -2.25 -7.76 2.42
C THR A 143 -1.16 -8.81 2.22
N TRP A 144 -0.53 -9.29 3.30
CA TRP A 144 0.61 -10.21 3.20
C TRP A 144 0.27 -11.68 3.43
N LEU A 145 -0.74 -11.97 4.27
CA LEU A 145 -1.14 -13.33 4.58
C LEU A 145 -2.36 -13.80 3.77
N GLY A 146 -3.08 -12.87 3.12
CA GLY A 146 -4.34 -13.18 2.45
C GLY A 146 -5.43 -13.66 3.42
N ALA A 147 -5.29 -13.37 4.72
CA ALA A 147 -6.16 -13.84 5.79
C ALA A 147 -6.93 -12.68 6.43
N THR A 148 -8.22 -12.89 6.67
CA THR A 148 -9.07 -11.92 7.38
C THR A 148 -8.91 -12.11 8.88
N LEU A 149 -7.95 -11.42 9.50
CA LEU A 149 -7.63 -11.57 10.93
C LEU A 149 -8.72 -11.03 11.87
N GLU A 150 -9.60 -10.17 11.38
CA GLU A 150 -10.59 -9.43 12.17
C GLU A 150 -11.47 -10.33 13.06
N CYS A 151 -11.82 -11.55 12.59
CA CYS A 151 -12.56 -12.51 13.40
C CYS A 151 -11.83 -12.87 14.71
N ALA A 152 -10.50 -12.92 14.67
CA ALA A 152 -9.67 -13.28 15.82
C ALA A 152 -9.60 -12.17 16.89
N GLN A 153 -10.10 -10.98 16.62
CA GLN A 153 -10.25 -9.92 17.61
C GLN A 153 -11.17 -10.32 18.78
N CYS A 154 -12.24 -11.08 18.51
CA CYS A 154 -13.23 -11.45 19.53
C CYS A 154 -13.11 -12.90 20.00
N HIS A 155 -12.64 -13.83 19.15
CA HIS A 155 -12.49 -15.25 19.44
C HIS A 155 -11.46 -15.86 18.48
N SER A 156 -10.90 -17.02 18.79
CA SER A 156 -10.01 -17.72 17.86
C SER A 156 -10.66 -17.91 16.49
N HIS A 157 -9.92 -17.70 15.40
CA HIS A 157 -10.45 -17.74 14.04
C HIS A 157 -11.11 -19.10 13.76
N LYS A 158 -12.26 -19.10 13.09
CA LYS A 158 -13.05 -20.31 12.92
C LYS A 158 -12.43 -21.30 11.91
N TYR A 159 -11.77 -20.77 10.88
CA TYR A 159 -11.28 -21.55 9.75
C TYR A 159 -9.75 -21.57 9.65
N ASP A 160 -9.11 -20.45 9.95
CA ASP A 160 -7.67 -20.32 9.89
C ASP A 160 -7.02 -20.61 11.24
N PRO A 161 -5.78 -21.13 11.29
CA PRO A 161 -5.10 -21.51 12.52
C PRO A 161 -4.55 -20.29 13.27
N ILE A 162 -5.43 -19.31 13.56
CA ILE A 162 -5.10 -18.06 14.23
C ILE A 162 -5.93 -17.97 15.50
N SER A 163 -5.28 -18.04 16.65
CA SER A 163 -5.92 -17.85 17.94
C SER A 163 -6.15 -16.37 18.25
N GLN A 164 -7.07 -16.08 19.17
CA GLN A 164 -7.23 -14.73 19.69
C GLN A 164 -5.94 -14.22 20.37
N GLU A 165 -5.22 -15.08 21.05
CA GLU A 165 -3.95 -14.72 21.67
C GLU A 165 -2.92 -14.26 20.64
N GLU A 166 -2.74 -15.00 19.55
CA GLU A 166 -1.84 -14.62 18.45
C GLU A 166 -2.26 -13.33 17.78
N TYR A 167 -3.56 -13.06 17.65
CA TYR A 167 -4.05 -11.78 17.16
C TYR A 167 -3.56 -10.61 18.03
N TYR A 168 -3.67 -10.72 19.36
CA TYR A 168 -3.20 -9.67 20.26
C TYR A 168 -1.68 -9.62 20.41
N GLN A 169 -0.98 -10.71 20.19
CA GLN A 169 0.48 -10.69 20.04
C GLN A 169 0.88 -9.90 18.78
N PHE A 170 0.17 -10.10 17.68
CA PHE A 170 0.38 -9.32 16.46
C PHE A 170 -0.01 -7.85 16.64
N PHE A 171 -1.12 -7.58 17.30
CA PHE A 171 -1.54 -6.22 17.70
C PHE A 171 -0.43 -5.48 18.47
N ALA A 172 0.32 -6.17 19.33
CA ALA A 172 1.36 -5.55 20.15
C ALA A 172 2.48 -4.91 19.32
N PHE A 173 2.76 -5.39 18.11
CA PHE A 173 3.75 -4.76 17.21
C PHE A 173 3.36 -3.33 16.82
N PHE A 174 2.08 -3.03 16.69
CA PHE A 174 1.57 -1.73 16.28
C PHE A 174 1.08 -0.86 17.44
N ASN A 175 0.98 -1.41 18.65
CA ASN A 175 0.37 -0.72 19.79
C ASN A 175 1.19 0.47 20.32
N ASN A 176 2.47 0.56 19.97
CA ASN A 176 3.34 1.68 20.34
C ASN A 176 3.25 2.86 19.38
N THR A 177 2.46 2.75 18.31
CA THR A 177 2.31 3.85 17.36
C THR A 177 1.38 4.92 17.93
N PRO A 178 1.73 6.22 17.77
CA PRO A 178 0.87 7.31 18.21
C PRO A 178 -0.41 7.39 17.37
N LEU A 179 -1.37 8.18 17.86
CA LEU A 179 -2.54 8.57 17.08
C LEU A 179 -2.09 9.31 15.80
N GLU A 180 -2.63 8.91 14.65
CA GLU A 180 -2.18 9.41 13.35
C GLU A 180 -2.48 10.91 13.16
N VAL A 181 -3.64 11.35 13.63
CA VAL A 181 -4.04 12.76 13.63
C VAL A 181 -4.50 13.12 15.03
N GLU A 182 -3.82 14.06 15.66
CA GLU A 182 -4.28 14.67 16.91
C GLU A 182 -5.19 15.85 16.58
N ASN A 183 -6.38 15.88 17.16
CA ASN A 183 -7.20 17.09 17.20
C ASN A 183 -6.46 18.14 18.06
N LYS A 184 -5.74 19.04 17.41
CA LYS A 184 -5.23 20.23 18.08
C LYS A 184 -6.42 21.17 18.27
N SER A 185 -7.09 20.99 19.41
CA SER A 185 -8.09 21.94 19.92
C SER A 185 -7.46 23.29 20.27
#